data_b006a7b5d95e28be974ea35f8fe9d398
#
_entry.id   b006a7b5d95e28be974ea35f8fe9d398
#
_cell.length_a   1.000
_cell.length_b   1.000
_cell.length_c   1.000
_cell.angle_alpha   90.00
_cell.angle_beta   90.00
_cell.angle_gamma   90.00
#
_symmetry.space_group_name_H-M   'P 1'
#
loop_
_entity.id
_entity.type
_entity.pdbx_description
1 polymer ?
#
loop_
_entity_poly.entity_id
_entity_poly.type
_entity_poly.pdbx_seq_one_letter_code
_entity_poly.pdbx_strand_id
1 'polypeptide(L)'
;MTKFLFVAILLIAGHVAGDEVQQRIGKAAPHPRLFWTAGGEEAVRAKLKQDPRCAAAWDAVRVTADHMLTEPPVVYKKEGRRLLHRSREALGRIMHLGFAARMTGDKRYVARAVAEMKAAAAMPDWNPSHFLDTAEMTLALAVGYDWLYAELSPADRAEIREAIEKKGLGPYLKPGAKHGWERGGNNWNQVCHGGMVAGALALLEDNPGRAAEVVSRALAGLPHAMKVYEPDGTYPEGPGYWNYGTTYNVALIAMLEPALGTDFGLSQRPGFLKTGEFPLQMTGPTGSYYNFSDCGAHTSFSPAMVWFASRTHRPELLWFEEGLLQREVRESKHDRFFPLAILWMDAKLQRAEPAVRNWYGRGPNPLAVFRTSWTDPNALYLAIKAGSPGASHGHMDIGSFIMEADGVRWSLDLGAQNYHTLESRGFNLWDGRQNGERWKLFRYHNRGHSTLLVDDKEQVVRSQAPITEFSAERMVAVVDMSATYAGQLVVVKRRFSIEADRRVVIEDHLKAGTKPEHVRWAMVTLGTLKPGGWLENNGKRLRIEVVSPAGAELRVWPADPPPHDFDEPNPGVSVVGFTAPMAANEEVTWKVVLSRANP
;
A
#
# COMPACT_ATOMS: atom_id res chain seq x y z
N MET A 1 36.95 -19.12 10.16
CA MET A 1 36.23 -20.26 9.59
C MET A 1 34.72 -19.95 9.36
N THR A 2 34.04 -19.25 10.24
CA THR A 2 32.57 -19.02 10.15
C THR A 2 32.13 -18.18 8.93
N LYS A 3 32.92 -17.20 8.47
CA LYS A 3 32.59 -16.39 7.27
C LYS A 3 32.69 -17.16 5.95
N PHE A 4 33.63 -18.11 5.84
CA PHE A 4 33.79 -18.94 4.64
C PHE A 4 32.67 -19.98 4.52
N LEU A 5 32.17 -20.50 5.63
CA LEU A 5 31.05 -21.46 5.62
C LEU A 5 29.74 -20.80 5.18
N PHE A 6 29.48 -19.55 5.60
CA PHE A 6 28.30 -18.79 5.20
C PHE A 6 28.30 -18.41 3.71
N VAL A 7 29.46 -18.08 3.15
CA VAL A 7 29.61 -17.77 1.71
C VAL A 7 29.45 -19.06 0.86
N ALA A 8 29.97 -20.19 1.33
CA ALA A 8 29.82 -21.48 0.65
C ALA A 8 28.35 -21.97 0.65
N ILE A 9 27.63 -21.82 1.77
CA ILE A 9 26.20 -22.18 1.87
C ILE A 9 25.36 -21.29 0.95
N LEU A 10 25.63 -19.99 0.87
CA LEU A 10 24.94 -19.05 -0.02
C LEU A 10 25.23 -19.36 -1.52
N LEU A 11 26.44 -19.76 -1.86
CA LEU A 11 26.82 -20.15 -3.22
C LEU A 11 26.14 -21.47 -3.62
N ILE A 12 26.08 -22.45 -2.73
CA ILE A 12 25.40 -23.74 -2.98
C ILE A 12 23.88 -23.53 -3.11
N ALA A 13 23.27 -22.75 -2.24
CA ALA A 13 21.84 -22.41 -2.33
C ALA A 13 21.49 -21.65 -3.61
N GLY A 14 22.37 -20.75 -4.06
CA GLY A 14 22.20 -20.01 -5.32
C GLY A 14 22.32 -20.88 -6.56
N HIS A 15 23.23 -21.88 -6.56
CA HIS A 15 23.36 -22.86 -7.66
C HIS A 15 22.14 -23.79 -7.73
N VAL A 16 21.68 -24.33 -6.61
CA VAL A 16 20.51 -25.23 -6.55
C VAL A 16 19.23 -24.52 -7.02
N ALA A 17 19.05 -23.23 -6.65
CA ALA A 17 17.92 -22.44 -7.12
C ALA A 17 17.99 -22.17 -8.63
N GLY A 18 19.17 -21.91 -9.19
CA GLY A 18 19.37 -21.70 -10.63
C GLY A 18 19.06 -22.94 -11.46
N ASP A 19 19.49 -24.11 -11.00
CA ASP A 19 19.25 -25.39 -11.65
C ASP A 19 17.74 -25.74 -11.62
N GLU A 20 17.05 -25.48 -10.50
CA GLU A 20 15.60 -25.69 -10.41
C GLU A 20 14.84 -24.78 -11.38
N VAL A 21 15.17 -23.49 -11.45
CA VAL A 21 14.54 -22.55 -12.39
C VAL A 21 14.72 -23.03 -13.82
N GLN A 22 15.93 -23.44 -14.21
CA GLN A 22 16.22 -23.94 -15.55
C GLN A 22 15.39 -25.20 -15.87
N GLN A 23 15.29 -26.13 -14.91
CA GLN A 23 14.49 -27.35 -15.06
C GLN A 23 12.99 -27.05 -15.24
N ARG A 24 12.45 -26.10 -14.46
CA ARG A 24 11.05 -25.69 -14.53
C ARG A 24 10.73 -24.98 -15.84
N ILE A 25 11.64 -24.14 -16.32
CA ILE A 25 11.50 -23.48 -17.62
C ILE A 25 11.43 -24.49 -18.76
N GLY A 26 12.23 -25.56 -18.72
CA GLY A 26 12.18 -26.64 -19.71
C GLY A 26 10.87 -27.46 -19.72
N LYS A 27 10.02 -27.26 -18.69
CA LYS A 27 8.71 -27.93 -18.54
C LYS A 27 7.56 -26.94 -18.47
N ALA A 28 7.79 -25.67 -18.84
CA ALA A 28 6.79 -24.62 -18.72
C ALA A 28 5.52 -24.92 -19.54
N ALA A 29 4.38 -24.42 -19.03
CA ALA A 29 3.12 -24.51 -19.74
C ALA A 29 3.17 -23.76 -21.08
N PRO A 30 2.42 -24.20 -22.12
CA PRO A 30 2.25 -23.43 -23.36
C PRO A 30 1.43 -22.16 -23.12
N HIS A 31 1.38 -21.27 -24.12
CA HIS A 31 0.49 -20.13 -24.12
C HIS A 31 -1.01 -20.55 -24.11
N PRO A 32 -1.85 -19.85 -23.38
CA PRO A 32 -1.55 -18.85 -22.37
C PRO A 32 -1.10 -19.48 -21.06
N ARG A 33 -0.19 -18.84 -20.36
CA ARG A 33 0.38 -19.31 -19.08
C ARG A 33 0.41 -18.23 -17.98
N LEU A 34 0.21 -16.97 -18.33
CA LEU A 34 0.19 -15.88 -17.35
C LEU A 34 -1.20 -15.80 -16.70
N PHE A 35 -1.27 -15.98 -15.38
CA PHE A 35 -2.48 -15.94 -14.55
C PHE A 35 -3.47 -17.09 -14.78
N TRP A 36 -3.71 -17.54 -15.99
CA TRP A 36 -4.50 -18.71 -16.30
C TRP A 36 -3.93 -19.48 -17.50
N THR A 37 -4.28 -20.76 -17.61
CA THR A 37 -3.83 -21.64 -18.67
C THR A 37 -4.93 -21.87 -19.71
N ALA A 38 -4.60 -22.58 -20.78
CA ALA A 38 -5.56 -23.01 -21.79
C ALA A 38 -6.73 -23.80 -21.15
N GLY A 39 -7.95 -23.51 -21.55
CA GLY A 39 -9.16 -24.12 -20.99
C GLY A 39 -9.64 -23.50 -19.67
N GLY A 40 -8.91 -22.54 -19.10
CA GLY A 40 -9.30 -21.86 -17.87
C GLY A 40 -10.61 -21.07 -17.97
N GLU A 41 -11.07 -20.76 -19.21
CA GLU A 41 -12.34 -20.09 -19.50
C GLU A 41 -13.54 -20.87 -18.98
N GLU A 42 -13.52 -22.20 -19.06
CA GLU A 42 -14.62 -23.03 -18.56
C GLU A 42 -14.77 -22.92 -17.05
N ALA A 43 -13.64 -22.92 -16.32
CA ALA A 43 -13.65 -22.71 -14.88
C ALA A 43 -14.19 -21.32 -14.51
N VAL A 44 -13.83 -20.28 -15.27
CA VAL A 44 -14.39 -18.94 -15.08
C VAL A 44 -15.90 -18.93 -15.34
N ARG A 45 -16.38 -19.50 -16.47
CA ARG A 45 -17.83 -19.61 -16.78
C ARG A 45 -18.61 -20.35 -15.70
N ALA A 46 -18.00 -21.39 -15.11
CA ALA A 46 -18.62 -22.10 -13.99
C ALA A 46 -18.77 -21.19 -12.74
N LYS A 47 -17.72 -20.42 -12.42
CA LYS A 47 -17.77 -19.42 -11.32
C LYS A 47 -18.85 -18.36 -11.57
N LEU A 48 -18.96 -17.82 -12.79
CA LEU A 48 -19.99 -16.82 -13.13
C LEU A 48 -21.42 -17.32 -12.90
N LYS A 49 -21.66 -18.63 -13.08
CA LYS A 49 -22.96 -19.25 -12.80
C LYS A 49 -23.23 -19.46 -11.30
N GLN A 50 -22.18 -19.63 -10.52
CA GLN A 50 -22.27 -20.01 -9.10
C GLN A 50 -22.23 -18.79 -8.16
N ASP A 51 -21.53 -17.71 -8.55
CA ASP A 51 -21.27 -16.56 -7.72
C ASP A 51 -21.72 -15.26 -8.39
N PRO A 52 -22.77 -14.59 -7.89
CA PRO A 52 -23.24 -13.32 -8.44
C PRO A 52 -22.20 -12.21 -8.37
N ARG A 53 -21.24 -12.28 -7.45
CA ARG A 53 -20.12 -11.32 -7.37
C ARG A 53 -19.21 -11.45 -8.59
N CYS A 54 -18.88 -12.69 -8.97
CA CYS A 54 -18.11 -12.95 -10.19
C CYS A 54 -18.89 -12.51 -11.44
N ALA A 55 -20.20 -12.76 -11.50
CA ALA A 55 -21.04 -12.35 -12.61
C ALA A 55 -21.07 -10.82 -12.75
N ALA A 56 -21.28 -10.09 -11.66
CA ALA A 56 -21.26 -8.62 -11.66
C ALA A 56 -19.89 -8.06 -12.08
N ALA A 57 -18.79 -8.65 -11.58
CA ALA A 57 -17.44 -8.26 -11.96
C ALA A 57 -17.19 -8.51 -13.46
N TRP A 58 -17.65 -9.64 -13.99
CA TRP A 58 -17.56 -9.94 -15.42
C TRP A 58 -18.35 -8.93 -16.28
N ASP A 59 -19.58 -8.60 -15.91
CA ASP A 59 -20.36 -7.59 -16.62
C ASP A 59 -19.65 -6.23 -16.64
N ALA A 60 -19.04 -5.81 -15.53
CA ALA A 60 -18.25 -4.59 -15.45
C ALA A 60 -17.01 -4.63 -16.37
N VAL A 61 -16.29 -5.75 -16.38
CA VAL A 61 -15.13 -5.95 -17.30
C VAL A 61 -15.59 -5.85 -18.75
N ARG A 62 -16.71 -6.49 -19.11
CA ARG A 62 -17.25 -6.47 -20.47
C ARG A 62 -17.68 -5.07 -20.88
N VAL A 63 -18.43 -4.36 -20.04
CA VAL A 63 -18.85 -2.97 -20.30
C VAL A 63 -17.64 -2.06 -20.50
N THR A 64 -16.62 -2.20 -19.67
CA THR A 64 -15.37 -1.44 -19.79
C THR A 64 -14.64 -1.78 -21.08
N ALA A 65 -14.56 -3.05 -21.46
CA ALA A 65 -13.96 -3.46 -22.72
C ALA A 65 -14.75 -2.93 -23.94
N ASP A 66 -16.09 -2.90 -23.88
CA ASP A 66 -16.93 -2.28 -24.91
C ASP A 66 -16.63 -0.78 -25.11
N HIS A 67 -16.49 -0.03 -24.02
CA HIS A 67 -16.10 1.39 -24.08
C HIS A 67 -14.73 1.57 -24.73
N MET A 68 -13.79 0.70 -24.43
CA MET A 68 -12.43 0.77 -24.99
C MET A 68 -12.37 0.52 -26.50
N LEU A 69 -13.40 -0.10 -27.11
CA LEU A 69 -13.44 -0.34 -28.56
C LEU A 69 -13.39 0.96 -29.38
N THR A 70 -13.90 2.06 -28.84
CA THR A 70 -13.98 3.37 -29.52
C THR A 70 -12.93 4.36 -29.04
N GLU A 71 -12.21 4.06 -27.96
CA GLU A 71 -11.13 4.94 -27.48
C GLU A 71 -9.88 4.88 -28.37
N PRO A 72 -9.17 6.00 -28.57
CA PRO A 72 -7.89 5.97 -29.27
C PRO A 72 -6.86 5.16 -28.47
N PRO A 73 -5.89 4.49 -29.13
CA PRO A 73 -4.80 3.81 -28.45
C PRO A 73 -3.93 4.75 -27.60
N VAL A 74 -3.21 4.15 -26.64
CA VAL A 74 -2.29 4.87 -25.76
C VAL A 74 -1.24 5.65 -26.57
N VAL A 75 -0.89 6.85 -26.06
CA VAL A 75 0.11 7.72 -26.68
C VAL A 75 1.30 7.97 -25.75
N TYR A 76 2.49 8.21 -26.32
CA TYR A 76 3.67 8.59 -25.55
C TYR A 76 3.53 10.00 -25.00
N LYS A 77 3.22 10.12 -23.71
CA LYS A 77 3.09 11.41 -23.03
C LYS A 77 3.55 11.30 -21.60
N LYS A 78 4.65 11.95 -21.27
CA LYS A 78 5.16 12.02 -19.90
C LYS A 78 4.44 13.11 -19.09
N GLU A 79 4.26 12.86 -17.79
CA GLU A 79 3.89 13.83 -16.78
C GLU A 79 5.12 14.06 -15.88
N GLY A 80 5.75 15.22 -16.03
CA GLY A 80 7.08 15.44 -15.48
C GLY A 80 8.08 14.41 -16.03
N ARG A 81 8.72 13.67 -15.14
CA ARG A 81 9.68 12.61 -15.51
C ARG A 81 9.05 11.23 -15.76
N ARG A 82 7.72 11.08 -15.57
CA ARG A 82 7.03 9.78 -15.53
C ARG A 82 6.18 9.52 -16.77
N LEU A 83 6.30 8.32 -17.31
CA LEU A 83 5.37 7.74 -18.30
C LEU A 83 4.32 6.83 -17.62
N LEU A 84 4.36 6.70 -16.30
CA LEU A 84 3.67 5.71 -15.48
C LEU A 84 2.15 5.68 -15.72
N HIS A 85 1.53 6.85 -15.87
CA HIS A 85 0.10 6.93 -16.17
C HIS A 85 -0.24 6.19 -17.48
N ARG A 86 0.59 6.36 -18.51
CA ARG A 86 0.40 5.71 -19.83
C ARG A 86 0.67 4.20 -19.77
N SER A 87 1.67 3.78 -19.01
CA SER A 87 1.94 2.36 -18.81
C SER A 87 0.78 1.66 -18.09
N ARG A 88 0.20 2.30 -17.09
CA ARG A 88 -0.99 1.82 -16.36
C ARG A 88 -2.25 1.81 -17.24
N GLU A 89 -2.42 2.82 -18.08
CA GLU A 89 -3.51 2.90 -19.07
C GLU A 89 -3.44 1.73 -20.05
N ALA A 90 -2.26 1.47 -20.64
CA ALA A 90 -2.04 0.35 -21.54
C ALA A 90 -2.32 -0.99 -20.84
N LEU A 91 -1.80 -1.17 -19.61
CA LEU A 91 -2.02 -2.39 -18.83
C LEU A 91 -3.51 -2.62 -18.56
N GLY A 92 -4.24 -1.61 -18.10
CA GLY A 92 -5.67 -1.70 -17.84
C GLY A 92 -6.47 -2.07 -19.10
N ARG A 93 -6.18 -1.40 -20.22
CA ARG A 93 -6.86 -1.67 -21.49
C ARG A 93 -6.58 -3.09 -22.00
N ILE A 94 -5.33 -3.51 -22.02
CA ILE A 94 -4.95 -4.85 -22.49
C ILE A 94 -5.53 -5.94 -21.58
N MET A 95 -5.53 -5.75 -20.27
CA MET A 95 -6.14 -6.69 -19.32
C MET A 95 -7.65 -6.87 -19.57
N HIS A 96 -8.41 -5.77 -19.69
CA HIS A 96 -9.86 -5.84 -19.91
C HIS A 96 -10.21 -6.40 -21.28
N LEU A 97 -9.57 -5.90 -22.34
CA LEU A 97 -9.79 -6.37 -23.72
C LEU A 97 -9.37 -7.82 -23.91
N GLY A 98 -8.20 -8.21 -23.38
CA GLY A 98 -7.71 -9.58 -23.45
C GLY A 98 -8.59 -10.57 -22.70
N PHE A 99 -9.06 -10.17 -21.49
CA PHE A 99 -10.01 -10.98 -20.72
C PHE A 99 -11.35 -11.15 -21.47
N ALA A 100 -11.90 -10.05 -21.98
CA ALA A 100 -13.15 -10.08 -22.76
C ALA A 100 -13.01 -10.91 -24.04
N ALA A 101 -11.90 -10.79 -24.77
CA ALA A 101 -11.60 -11.58 -25.96
C ALA A 101 -11.61 -13.09 -25.65
N ARG A 102 -10.93 -13.50 -24.59
CA ARG A 102 -10.86 -14.92 -24.17
C ARG A 102 -12.23 -15.48 -23.75
N MET A 103 -13.00 -14.67 -22.99
CA MET A 103 -14.32 -15.12 -22.50
C MET A 103 -15.37 -15.22 -23.60
N THR A 104 -15.33 -14.33 -24.60
CA THR A 104 -16.36 -14.23 -25.66
C THR A 104 -15.97 -14.79 -27.01
N GLY A 105 -14.66 -14.82 -27.33
CA GLY A 105 -14.16 -15.10 -28.67
C GLY A 105 -14.38 -13.95 -29.68
N ASP A 106 -14.84 -12.78 -29.21
CA ASP A 106 -15.13 -11.64 -30.09
C ASP A 106 -13.84 -10.99 -30.61
N LYS A 107 -13.69 -11.03 -31.92
CA LYS A 107 -12.51 -10.51 -32.63
C LYS A 107 -12.34 -9.00 -32.54
N ARG A 108 -13.39 -8.24 -32.20
CA ARG A 108 -13.28 -6.79 -31.99
C ARG A 108 -12.37 -6.47 -30.79
N TYR A 109 -12.50 -7.22 -29.68
CA TYR A 109 -11.62 -7.07 -28.53
C TYR A 109 -10.18 -7.45 -28.86
N VAL A 110 -9.98 -8.55 -29.63
CA VAL A 110 -8.65 -8.93 -30.11
C VAL A 110 -8.02 -7.82 -30.93
N ALA A 111 -8.72 -7.32 -31.96
CA ALA A 111 -8.22 -6.26 -32.83
C ALA A 111 -7.86 -4.99 -32.07
N ARG A 112 -8.70 -4.62 -31.08
CA ARG A 112 -8.46 -3.42 -30.27
C ARG A 112 -7.28 -3.61 -29.30
N ALA A 113 -7.13 -4.80 -28.68
CA ALA A 113 -5.97 -5.13 -27.84
C ALA A 113 -4.68 -5.13 -28.65
N VAL A 114 -4.68 -5.68 -29.89
CA VAL A 114 -3.54 -5.64 -30.80
C VAL A 114 -3.18 -4.20 -31.15
N ALA A 115 -4.16 -3.35 -31.46
CA ALA A 115 -3.90 -1.94 -31.74
C ALA A 115 -3.26 -1.20 -30.56
N GLU A 116 -3.69 -1.51 -29.32
CA GLU A 116 -3.09 -0.97 -28.10
C GLU A 116 -1.64 -1.42 -27.91
N MET A 117 -1.38 -2.73 -28.06
CA MET A 117 -0.02 -3.27 -27.96
C MET A 117 0.92 -2.70 -29.02
N LYS A 118 0.46 -2.53 -30.26
CA LYS A 118 1.26 -1.92 -31.35
C LYS A 118 1.52 -0.44 -31.09
N ALA A 119 0.57 0.31 -30.57
CA ALA A 119 0.77 1.70 -30.18
C ALA A 119 1.85 1.82 -29.09
N ALA A 120 1.81 0.95 -28.08
CA ALA A 120 2.85 0.88 -27.04
C ALA A 120 4.20 0.40 -27.60
N ALA A 121 4.19 -0.56 -28.52
CA ALA A 121 5.39 -1.04 -29.21
C ALA A 121 6.05 0.04 -30.07
N ALA A 122 5.27 0.93 -30.71
CA ALA A 122 5.76 2.03 -31.52
C ALA A 122 6.38 3.19 -30.71
N MET A 123 6.17 3.25 -29.37
CA MET A 123 6.78 4.30 -28.54
C MET A 123 8.31 4.25 -28.63
N PRO A 124 9.03 5.38 -28.53
CA PRO A 124 10.50 5.41 -28.64
C PRO A 124 11.18 4.57 -27.56
N ASP A 125 10.68 4.62 -26.34
CA ASP A 125 11.10 3.83 -25.19
C ASP A 125 9.93 3.64 -24.20
N TRP A 126 10.16 2.92 -23.09
CA TRP A 126 9.21 2.82 -22.00
C TRP A 126 9.74 3.48 -20.71
N ASN A 127 10.52 4.57 -20.91
CA ASN A 127 11.08 5.41 -19.86
C ASN A 127 11.92 4.66 -18.81
N PRO A 128 13.03 4.00 -19.20
CA PRO A 128 13.84 3.22 -18.28
C PRO A 128 14.54 4.04 -17.19
N SER A 129 14.52 5.38 -17.29
CA SER A 129 14.98 6.29 -16.24
C SER A 129 14.05 6.30 -15.01
N HIS A 130 12.77 5.93 -15.18
CA HIS A 130 11.80 5.69 -14.13
C HIS A 130 11.24 4.29 -14.29
N PHE A 131 11.95 3.29 -13.81
CA PHE A 131 11.81 1.88 -14.20
C PHE A 131 10.42 1.26 -13.89
N LEU A 132 9.64 1.85 -13.00
CA LEU A 132 8.23 1.46 -12.80
C LEU A 132 7.43 1.55 -14.10
N ASP A 133 7.69 2.56 -14.92
CA ASP A 133 7.02 2.79 -16.20
C ASP A 133 7.32 1.64 -17.17
N THR A 134 8.59 1.27 -17.28
CA THR A 134 9.07 0.14 -18.07
C THR A 134 8.46 -1.18 -17.58
N ALA A 135 8.41 -1.39 -16.28
CA ALA A 135 7.91 -2.63 -15.69
C ALA A 135 6.40 -2.80 -15.94
N GLU A 136 5.60 -1.75 -15.71
CA GLU A 136 4.15 -1.81 -15.95
C GLU A 136 3.82 -1.97 -17.45
N MET A 137 4.57 -1.31 -18.34
CA MET A 137 4.38 -1.49 -19.78
C MET A 137 4.81 -2.89 -20.25
N THR A 138 5.89 -3.44 -19.69
CA THR A 138 6.32 -4.81 -19.99
C THR A 138 5.26 -5.82 -19.58
N LEU A 139 4.68 -5.67 -18.39
CA LEU A 139 3.57 -6.53 -17.94
C LEU A 139 2.37 -6.41 -18.89
N ALA A 140 2.02 -5.19 -19.33
CA ALA A 140 0.91 -4.96 -20.25
C ALA A 140 1.06 -5.77 -21.55
N LEU A 141 2.21 -5.60 -22.23
CA LEU A 141 2.44 -6.30 -23.49
C LEU A 141 2.63 -7.81 -23.28
N ALA A 142 3.24 -8.23 -22.19
CA ALA A 142 3.42 -9.65 -21.85
C ALA A 142 2.07 -10.37 -21.71
N VAL A 143 1.13 -9.77 -20.97
CA VAL A 143 -0.22 -10.33 -20.80
C VAL A 143 -0.97 -10.38 -22.12
N GLY A 144 -0.96 -9.30 -22.90
CA GLY A 144 -1.63 -9.29 -24.21
C GLY A 144 -1.02 -10.31 -25.18
N TYR A 145 0.29 -10.40 -25.23
CA TYR A 145 1.02 -11.38 -26.04
C TYR A 145 0.68 -12.82 -25.65
N ASP A 146 0.69 -13.12 -24.36
CA ASP A 146 0.41 -14.45 -23.84
C ASP A 146 -1.06 -14.86 -24.02
N TRP A 147 -1.99 -13.99 -23.61
CA TRP A 147 -3.41 -14.31 -23.63
C TRP A 147 -4.00 -14.42 -25.03
N LEU A 148 -3.46 -13.66 -25.99
CA LEU A 148 -3.92 -13.61 -27.36
C LEU A 148 -2.95 -14.30 -28.33
N TYR A 149 -2.00 -15.09 -27.84
CA TYR A 149 -0.95 -15.69 -28.66
C TYR A 149 -1.46 -16.41 -29.90
N ALA A 150 -2.52 -17.21 -29.78
CA ALA A 150 -3.13 -17.94 -30.90
C ALA A 150 -3.83 -17.02 -31.91
N GLU A 151 -4.24 -15.82 -31.46
CA GLU A 151 -4.99 -14.85 -32.27
C GLU A 151 -4.08 -13.85 -32.99
N LEU A 152 -2.82 -13.70 -32.54
CA LEU A 152 -1.85 -12.79 -33.12
C LEU A 152 -1.33 -13.34 -34.45
N SER A 153 -1.28 -12.47 -35.48
CA SER A 153 -0.57 -12.81 -36.71
C SER A 153 0.94 -13.00 -36.45
N PRO A 154 1.66 -13.73 -37.30
CA PRO A 154 3.12 -13.84 -37.17
C PRO A 154 3.84 -12.48 -37.15
N ALA A 155 3.35 -11.50 -37.91
CA ALA A 155 3.90 -10.15 -37.94
C ALA A 155 3.65 -9.41 -36.61
N ASP A 156 2.42 -9.46 -36.06
CA ASP A 156 2.11 -8.82 -34.79
C ASP A 156 2.88 -9.47 -33.63
N ARG A 157 3.02 -10.81 -33.64
CA ARG A 157 3.88 -11.51 -32.66
C ARG A 157 5.32 -11.01 -32.72
N ALA A 158 5.89 -10.88 -33.92
CA ALA A 158 7.27 -10.42 -34.08
C ALA A 158 7.44 -8.98 -33.54
N GLU A 159 6.53 -8.07 -33.88
CA GLU A 159 6.58 -6.67 -33.45
C GLU A 159 6.45 -6.53 -31.94
N ILE A 160 5.46 -7.19 -31.32
CA ILE A 160 5.21 -7.11 -29.87
C ILE A 160 6.35 -7.78 -29.10
N ARG A 161 6.83 -8.94 -29.56
CA ARG A 161 7.99 -9.64 -28.98
C ARG A 161 9.22 -8.73 -28.99
N GLU A 162 9.52 -8.11 -30.13
CA GLU A 162 10.67 -7.21 -30.25
C GLU A 162 10.58 -6.04 -29.29
N ALA A 163 9.37 -5.48 -29.09
CA ALA A 163 9.16 -4.38 -28.14
C ALA A 163 9.40 -4.84 -26.68
N ILE A 164 8.87 -6.01 -26.29
CA ILE A 164 9.12 -6.56 -24.95
C ILE A 164 10.63 -6.82 -24.74
N GLU A 165 11.30 -7.40 -25.75
CA GLU A 165 12.73 -7.68 -25.66
C GLU A 165 13.57 -6.40 -25.56
N LYS A 166 13.37 -5.44 -26.47
CA LYS A 166 14.24 -4.28 -26.58
C LYS A 166 13.93 -3.18 -25.56
N LYS A 167 12.63 -2.91 -25.30
CA LYS A 167 12.19 -1.77 -24.47
C LYS A 167 11.88 -2.19 -23.03
N GLY A 168 11.47 -3.45 -22.81
CA GLY A 168 11.22 -4.03 -21.51
C GLY A 168 12.47 -4.68 -20.90
N LEU A 169 12.82 -5.85 -21.40
CA LEU A 169 13.90 -6.68 -20.84
C LEU A 169 15.30 -6.13 -21.15
N GLY A 170 15.49 -5.48 -22.30
CA GLY A 170 16.79 -4.97 -22.75
C GLY A 170 17.44 -4.00 -21.76
N PRO A 171 16.76 -2.95 -21.29
CA PRO A 171 17.30 -2.04 -20.26
C PRO A 171 17.67 -2.76 -18.96
N TYR A 172 16.89 -3.77 -18.55
CA TYR A 172 17.14 -4.57 -17.34
C TYR A 172 18.37 -5.45 -17.46
N LEU A 173 18.54 -6.11 -18.61
CA LEU A 173 19.60 -7.08 -18.86
C LEU A 173 20.87 -6.46 -19.48
N LYS A 174 20.89 -5.14 -19.68
CA LYS A 174 22.05 -4.45 -20.24
C LYS A 174 23.31 -4.74 -19.41
N PRO A 175 24.40 -5.23 -20.05
CA PRO A 175 25.65 -5.50 -19.33
C PRO A 175 26.13 -4.30 -18.52
N GLY A 176 26.45 -4.53 -17.24
CA GLY A 176 26.90 -3.48 -16.32
C GLY A 176 25.81 -2.58 -15.75
N ALA A 177 24.54 -2.72 -16.16
CA ALA A 177 23.44 -2.01 -15.54
C ALA A 177 23.28 -2.43 -14.07
N LYS A 178 23.13 -1.43 -13.20
CA LYS A 178 22.85 -1.63 -11.77
C LYS A 178 21.52 -0.97 -11.45
N HIS A 179 20.56 -1.76 -11.03
CA HIS A 179 19.24 -1.25 -10.65
C HIS A 179 19.11 -1.32 -9.13
N GLY A 180 19.13 -0.16 -8.47
CA GLY A 180 19.02 -0.07 -7.01
C GLY A 180 17.75 -0.74 -6.45
N TRP A 181 16.69 -0.78 -7.24
CA TRP A 181 15.43 -1.42 -6.86
C TRP A 181 15.51 -2.95 -6.76
N GLU A 182 16.44 -3.64 -7.43
CA GLU A 182 16.53 -5.11 -7.40
C GLU A 182 16.69 -5.68 -5.97
N ARG A 183 17.34 -4.93 -5.10
CA ARG A 183 17.51 -5.27 -3.69
C ARG A 183 16.90 -4.22 -2.77
N GLY A 184 16.04 -3.37 -3.30
CA GLY A 184 15.31 -2.38 -2.52
C GLY A 184 14.28 -3.01 -1.60
N GLY A 185 14.03 -2.39 -0.44
CA GLY A 185 13.03 -2.85 0.53
C GLY A 185 11.66 -2.19 0.36
N ASN A 186 11.28 -1.76 -0.84
CA ASN A 186 10.04 -1.03 -1.10
C ASN A 186 9.32 -1.55 -2.37
N ASN A 187 8.18 -0.94 -2.70
CA ASN A 187 7.32 -1.32 -3.81
C ASN A 187 8.02 -1.38 -5.19
N TRP A 188 9.07 -0.57 -5.43
CA TRP A 188 9.84 -0.62 -6.68
C TRP A 188 10.39 -2.02 -6.99
N ASN A 189 10.89 -2.70 -5.96
CA ASN A 189 11.40 -4.07 -6.09
C ASN A 189 10.30 -5.01 -6.60
N GLN A 190 9.12 -4.98 -5.96
CA GLN A 190 8.01 -5.87 -6.28
C GLN A 190 7.44 -5.59 -7.67
N VAL A 191 7.21 -4.32 -8.01
CA VAL A 191 6.66 -3.90 -9.31
C VAL A 191 7.62 -4.22 -10.44
N CYS A 192 8.90 -3.86 -10.30
CA CYS A 192 9.87 -4.07 -11.36
C CYS A 192 10.15 -5.56 -11.61
N HIS A 193 10.31 -6.36 -10.57
CA HIS A 193 10.44 -7.81 -10.75
C HIS A 193 9.18 -8.43 -11.34
N GLY A 194 7.99 -8.00 -10.94
CA GLY A 194 6.72 -8.48 -11.51
C GLY A 194 6.63 -8.25 -13.02
N GLY A 195 6.95 -7.03 -13.47
CA GLY A 195 6.95 -6.70 -14.90
C GLY A 195 8.01 -7.47 -15.69
N MET A 196 9.24 -7.57 -15.15
CA MET A 196 10.33 -8.28 -15.84
C MET A 196 10.06 -9.78 -15.95
N VAL A 197 9.55 -10.42 -14.89
CA VAL A 197 9.17 -11.85 -14.90
C VAL A 197 8.04 -12.10 -15.90
N ALA A 198 7.03 -11.23 -15.97
CA ALA A 198 5.96 -11.34 -16.95
C ALA A 198 6.51 -11.35 -18.41
N GLY A 199 7.37 -10.37 -18.73
CA GLY A 199 8.01 -10.30 -20.05
C GLY A 199 8.85 -11.55 -20.37
N ALA A 200 9.61 -12.04 -19.40
CA ALA A 200 10.45 -13.22 -19.56
C ALA A 200 9.63 -14.50 -19.76
N LEU A 201 8.54 -14.66 -19.00
CA LEU A 201 7.65 -15.83 -19.14
C LEU A 201 6.84 -15.78 -20.43
N ALA A 202 6.43 -14.59 -20.90
CA ALA A 202 5.72 -14.45 -22.17
C ALA A 202 6.58 -14.83 -23.38
N LEU A 203 7.91 -14.66 -23.30
CA LEU A 203 8.86 -14.95 -24.40
C LEU A 203 9.76 -16.16 -24.14
N LEU A 204 9.32 -17.06 -23.30
CA LEU A 204 10.12 -18.15 -22.78
C LEU A 204 10.65 -19.08 -23.87
N GLU A 205 9.86 -19.36 -24.92
CA GLU A 205 10.26 -20.23 -26.04
C GLU A 205 11.35 -19.61 -26.90
N ASP A 206 11.34 -18.29 -27.04
CA ASP A 206 12.31 -17.56 -27.87
C ASP A 206 13.70 -17.53 -27.22
N ASN A 207 13.76 -17.45 -25.88
CA ASN A 207 15.03 -17.42 -25.14
C ASN A 207 14.90 -17.99 -23.71
N PRO A 208 14.89 -19.33 -23.56
CA PRO A 208 14.77 -19.97 -22.24
C PRO A 208 15.87 -19.57 -21.24
N GLY A 209 17.09 -19.36 -21.72
CA GLY A 209 18.22 -18.94 -20.88
C GLY A 209 18.01 -17.54 -20.27
N ARG A 210 17.49 -16.61 -21.08
CA ARG A 210 17.13 -15.26 -20.61
C ARG A 210 15.97 -15.31 -19.61
N ALA A 211 14.97 -16.15 -19.87
CA ALA A 211 13.87 -16.34 -18.94
C ALA A 211 14.36 -16.87 -17.59
N ALA A 212 15.26 -17.85 -17.60
CA ALA A 212 15.89 -18.38 -16.38
C ALA A 212 16.68 -17.32 -15.63
N GLU A 213 17.45 -16.49 -16.33
CA GLU A 213 18.19 -15.37 -15.71
C GLU A 213 17.24 -14.40 -15.00
N VAL A 214 16.20 -13.94 -15.69
CA VAL A 214 15.26 -12.96 -15.14
C VAL A 214 14.52 -13.52 -13.93
N VAL A 215 14.01 -14.75 -14.01
CA VAL A 215 13.32 -15.42 -12.89
C VAL A 215 14.27 -15.60 -11.72
N SER A 216 15.50 -16.06 -11.95
CA SER A 216 16.50 -16.25 -10.88
C SER A 216 16.87 -14.93 -10.20
N ARG A 217 17.03 -13.83 -10.97
CA ARG A 217 17.27 -12.49 -10.40
C ARG A 217 16.10 -12.01 -9.56
N ALA A 218 14.85 -12.24 -10.00
CA ALA A 218 13.67 -11.90 -9.25
C ALA A 218 13.58 -12.69 -7.93
N LEU A 219 13.81 -14.01 -7.95
CA LEU A 219 13.84 -14.86 -6.75
C LEU A 219 14.92 -14.44 -5.74
N ALA A 220 16.05 -13.93 -6.22
CA ALA A 220 17.11 -13.40 -5.37
C ALA A 220 16.78 -12.00 -4.83
N GLY A 221 16.04 -11.18 -5.58
CA GLY A 221 15.73 -9.79 -5.27
C GLY A 221 14.50 -9.59 -4.39
N LEU A 222 13.38 -10.24 -4.71
CA LEU A 222 12.10 -10.10 -4.02
C LEU A 222 12.15 -10.26 -2.49
N PRO A 223 12.95 -11.21 -1.95
CA PRO A 223 13.07 -11.37 -0.50
C PRO A 223 13.50 -10.09 0.24
N HIS A 224 14.17 -9.16 -0.41
CA HIS A 224 14.55 -7.88 0.22
C HIS A 224 13.34 -6.99 0.49
N ALA A 225 12.40 -6.88 -0.45
CA ALA A 225 11.15 -6.15 -0.24
C ALA A 225 10.18 -6.93 0.66
N MET A 226 10.14 -8.26 0.53
CA MET A 226 9.21 -9.08 1.32
C MET A 226 9.51 -9.10 2.82
N LYS A 227 10.70 -8.71 3.26
CA LYS A 227 11.02 -8.53 4.68
C LYS A 227 10.13 -7.53 5.39
N VAL A 228 9.53 -6.57 4.67
CA VAL A 228 8.62 -5.59 5.28
C VAL A 228 7.38 -6.22 5.89
N TYR A 229 6.98 -7.41 5.44
CA TYR A 229 5.84 -8.14 5.99
C TYR A 229 6.16 -8.88 7.31
N GLU A 230 7.43 -9.06 7.63
CA GLU A 230 7.85 -9.81 8.83
C GLU A 230 7.55 -9.02 10.11
N PRO A 231 7.04 -9.64 11.18
CA PRO A 231 6.55 -11.03 11.25
C PRO A 231 5.04 -11.18 11.04
N ASP A 232 4.25 -10.07 11.10
CA ASP A 232 2.79 -10.12 11.22
C ASP A 232 2.05 -9.50 10.01
N GLY A 233 2.76 -9.20 8.93
CA GLY A 233 2.16 -8.73 7.68
C GLY A 233 1.88 -7.23 7.61
N THR A 234 2.38 -6.42 8.55
CA THR A 234 2.26 -4.95 8.45
C THR A 234 3.02 -4.41 7.24
N TYR A 235 2.64 -3.22 6.77
CA TYR A 235 3.34 -2.55 5.67
C TYR A 235 3.72 -1.12 6.06
N PRO A 236 5.01 -0.77 6.07
CA PRO A 236 5.48 0.49 6.66
C PRO A 236 5.10 1.75 5.88
N GLU A 237 4.74 1.62 4.60
CA GLU A 237 4.42 2.72 3.70
C GLU A 237 2.90 3.03 3.66
N GLY A 238 2.09 2.39 4.51
CA GLY A 238 0.64 2.57 4.57
C GLY A 238 -0.16 1.74 3.57
N PRO A 239 -1.53 1.72 3.71
CA PRO A 239 -2.41 0.86 2.91
C PRO A 239 -2.35 1.10 1.39
N GLY A 240 -2.13 2.34 0.96
CA GLY A 240 -2.04 2.67 -0.47
C GLY A 240 -0.86 2.00 -1.15
N TYR A 241 0.33 2.10 -0.57
CA TYR A 241 1.52 1.44 -1.10
C TYR A 241 1.51 -0.07 -0.88
N TRP A 242 0.86 -0.55 0.20
CA TRP A 242 0.58 -1.97 0.35
C TRP A 242 -0.18 -2.49 -0.87
N ASN A 243 -1.29 -1.84 -1.23
CA ASN A 243 -2.08 -2.25 -2.39
C ASN A 243 -1.24 -2.27 -3.67
N TYR A 244 -0.40 -1.25 -3.89
CA TYR A 244 0.46 -1.19 -5.07
C TYR A 244 1.53 -2.29 -5.09
N GLY A 245 2.41 -2.34 -4.10
CA GLY A 245 3.54 -3.28 -4.06
C GLY A 245 3.08 -4.73 -3.90
N THR A 246 2.13 -4.97 -2.98
CA THR A 246 1.64 -6.33 -2.69
C THR A 246 0.85 -6.92 -3.85
N THR A 247 0.07 -6.12 -4.58
CA THR A 247 -0.62 -6.60 -5.78
C THR A 247 0.36 -7.12 -6.83
N TYR A 248 1.50 -6.44 -7.04
CA TYR A 248 2.53 -6.93 -7.95
C TYR A 248 3.24 -8.18 -7.44
N ASN A 249 3.43 -8.29 -6.13
CA ASN A 249 3.98 -9.51 -5.53
C ASN A 249 3.03 -10.72 -5.72
N VAL A 250 1.73 -10.50 -5.47
CA VAL A 250 0.67 -11.49 -5.72
C VAL A 250 0.61 -11.85 -7.21
N ALA A 251 0.63 -10.84 -8.11
CA ALA A 251 0.60 -11.05 -9.54
C ALA A 251 1.79 -11.89 -10.02
N LEU A 252 3.00 -11.63 -9.48
CA LEU A 252 4.19 -12.41 -9.81
C LEU A 252 4.02 -13.88 -9.39
N ILE A 253 3.57 -14.16 -8.16
CA ILE A 253 3.27 -15.51 -7.68
C ILE A 253 2.22 -16.17 -8.58
N ALA A 254 1.12 -15.46 -8.87
CA ALA A 254 0.03 -15.95 -9.71
C ALA A 254 0.39 -16.15 -11.19
N MET A 255 1.53 -15.63 -11.66
CA MET A 255 2.10 -15.93 -12.97
C MET A 255 3.06 -17.12 -12.92
N LEU A 256 3.89 -17.24 -11.87
CA LEU A 256 4.86 -18.33 -11.73
C LEU A 256 4.16 -19.69 -11.57
N GLU A 257 3.10 -19.77 -10.75
CA GLU A 257 2.41 -21.02 -10.47
C GLU A 257 1.84 -21.70 -11.74
N PRO A 258 1.02 -21.04 -12.57
CA PRO A 258 0.53 -21.68 -13.80
C PRO A 258 1.60 -21.87 -14.86
N ALA A 259 2.60 -20.98 -14.95
CA ALA A 259 3.65 -21.08 -15.96
C ALA A 259 4.69 -22.18 -15.64
N LEU A 260 5.14 -22.26 -14.39
CA LEU A 260 6.28 -23.10 -13.97
C LEU A 260 5.91 -24.18 -12.94
N GLY A 261 4.65 -24.20 -12.46
CA GLY A 261 4.14 -25.16 -11.46
C GLY A 261 4.65 -24.90 -10.04
N THR A 262 5.22 -23.72 -9.75
CA THR A 262 5.74 -23.35 -8.44
C THR A 262 5.90 -21.84 -8.31
N ASP A 263 5.73 -21.31 -7.11
CA ASP A 263 6.11 -19.94 -6.73
C ASP A 263 7.50 -19.88 -6.08
N PHE A 264 8.24 -21.00 -6.09
CA PHE A 264 9.55 -21.14 -5.44
C PHE A 264 9.56 -20.74 -3.95
N GLY A 265 8.43 -20.95 -3.25
CA GLY A 265 8.27 -20.65 -1.83
C GLY A 265 8.08 -19.17 -1.50
N LEU A 266 7.85 -18.31 -2.47
CA LEU A 266 7.62 -16.87 -2.23
C LEU A 266 6.41 -16.63 -1.34
N SER A 267 5.29 -17.34 -1.54
CA SER A 267 4.09 -17.19 -0.72
C SER A 267 4.32 -17.63 0.75
N GLN A 268 5.28 -18.51 1.00
CA GLN A 268 5.60 -19.02 2.34
C GLN A 268 6.58 -18.12 3.12
N ARG A 269 6.99 -17.00 2.56
CA ARG A 269 7.87 -16.08 3.29
C ARG A 269 7.18 -15.52 4.53
N PRO A 270 7.96 -15.32 5.64
CA PRO A 270 7.38 -14.87 6.91
C PRO A 270 6.55 -13.59 6.75
N GLY A 271 5.35 -13.60 7.34
CA GLY A 271 4.42 -12.48 7.33
C GLY A 271 3.62 -12.30 6.02
N PHE A 272 4.03 -12.89 4.88
CA PHE A 272 3.39 -12.60 3.60
C PHE A 272 1.92 -13.03 3.54
N LEU A 273 1.59 -14.27 3.89
CA LEU A 273 0.18 -14.71 3.90
C LEU A 273 -0.68 -14.05 4.99
N LYS A 274 -0.04 -13.46 6.02
CA LYS A 274 -0.75 -12.69 7.04
C LYS A 274 -1.09 -11.27 6.58
N THR A 275 -0.41 -10.75 5.56
CA THR A 275 -0.49 -9.33 5.21
C THR A 275 -1.87 -8.90 4.71
N GLY A 276 -2.73 -9.82 4.27
CA GLY A 276 -4.15 -9.53 3.98
C GLY A 276 -4.92 -8.94 5.17
N GLU A 277 -4.47 -9.21 6.41
CA GLU A 277 -5.09 -8.62 7.60
C GLU A 277 -4.77 -7.12 7.76
N PHE A 278 -3.65 -6.65 7.24
CA PHE A 278 -3.23 -5.27 7.41
C PHE A 278 -4.24 -4.25 6.85
N PRO A 279 -4.67 -4.26 5.55
CA PRO A 279 -5.67 -3.30 5.09
C PRO A 279 -7.04 -3.47 5.76
N LEU A 280 -7.41 -4.69 6.15
CA LEU A 280 -8.62 -4.95 6.93
C LEU A 280 -8.59 -4.18 8.26
N GLN A 281 -7.49 -4.27 9.01
CA GLN A 281 -7.33 -3.59 10.29
C GLN A 281 -7.14 -2.07 10.15
N MET A 282 -6.55 -1.63 9.04
CA MET A 282 -6.37 -0.18 8.76
C MET A 282 -7.65 0.51 8.27
N THR A 283 -8.75 -0.20 8.05
CA THR A 283 -10.01 0.39 7.62
C THR A 283 -10.92 0.63 8.83
N GLY A 284 -11.29 1.88 9.06
CA GLY A 284 -12.20 2.29 10.14
C GLY A 284 -13.69 2.06 9.82
N PRO A 285 -14.61 2.22 10.80
CA PRO A 285 -16.05 2.11 10.61
C PRO A 285 -16.62 3.10 9.58
N THR A 286 -15.96 4.25 9.38
CA THR A 286 -16.34 5.22 8.34
C THR A 286 -16.02 4.74 6.92
N GLY A 287 -15.40 3.58 6.76
CA GLY A 287 -14.97 3.04 5.48
C GLY A 287 -13.71 3.69 4.91
N SER A 288 -12.95 4.41 5.73
CA SER A 288 -11.72 5.09 5.32
C SER A 288 -10.48 4.41 5.93
N TYR A 289 -9.34 4.48 5.23
CA TYR A 289 -8.07 3.98 5.77
C TYR A 289 -7.51 4.83 6.90
N TYR A 290 -6.80 4.22 7.86
CA TYR A 290 -5.74 4.90 8.59
C TYR A 290 -4.59 5.14 7.59
N ASN A 291 -4.58 6.33 7.06
CA ASN A 291 -3.80 6.73 5.91
C ASN A 291 -2.45 7.36 6.28
N PHE A 292 -1.72 6.76 7.23
CA PHE A 292 -0.38 7.20 7.57
C PHE A 292 0.60 7.10 6.39
N SER A 293 1.71 7.82 6.46
CA SER A 293 2.70 7.92 5.37
C SER A 293 2.09 8.54 4.10
N ASP A 294 2.72 8.37 2.94
CA ASP A 294 2.21 8.91 1.66
C ASP A 294 0.96 8.14 1.17
N CYS A 295 -0.08 8.08 2.00
CA CYS A 295 -1.32 7.35 1.73
C CYS A 295 -2.54 8.26 1.80
N GLY A 296 -3.49 8.09 0.88
CA GLY A 296 -4.82 8.72 0.94
C GLY A 296 -5.78 7.95 1.85
N ALA A 297 -6.81 8.63 2.38
CA ALA A 297 -7.82 8.01 3.24
C ALA A 297 -8.85 7.16 2.48
N HIS A 298 -8.95 7.32 1.16
CA HIS A 298 -9.95 6.63 0.33
C HIS A 298 -9.62 5.13 0.19
N THR A 299 -10.61 4.29 0.46
CA THR A 299 -10.54 2.84 0.25
C THR A 299 -10.97 2.48 -1.16
N SER A 300 -10.28 1.57 -1.80
CA SER A 300 -10.60 1.00 -3.10
C SER A 300 -10.62 -0.52 -3.05
N PHE A 301 -11.37 -1.14 -3.95
CA PHE A 301 -11.39 -2.59 -4.11
C PHE A 301 -9.98 -3.09 -4.46
N SER A 302 -9.55 -4.18 -3.82
CA SER A 302 -8.23 -4.76 -4.04
C SER A 302 -8.32 -6.21 -4.53
N PRO A 303 -7.95 -6.49 -5.80
CA PRO A 303 -7.83 -7.86 -6.29
C PRO A 303 -6.90 -8.73 -5.43
N ALA A 304 -5.84 -8.15 -4.88
CA ALA A 304 -4.92 -8.87 -4.00
C ALA A 304 -5.62 -9.37 -2.72
N MET A 305 -6.55 -8.60 -2.13
CA MET A 305 -7.33 -9.05 -0.97
C MET A 305 -8.17 -10.28 -1.29
N VAL A 306 -8.75 -10.33 -2.49
CA VAL A 306 -9.50 -11.50 -2.98
C VAL A 306 -8.57 -12.72 -3.09
N TRP A 307 -7.36 -12.53 -3.62
CA TRP A 307 -6.35 -13.59 -3.68
C TRP A 307 -5.96 -14.09 -2.30
N PHE A 308 -5.68 -13.19 -1.34
CA PHE A 308 -5.35 -13.59 0.04
C PHE A 308 -6.50 -14.35 0.70
N ALA A 309 -7.75 -13.86 0.57
CA ALA A 309 -8.91 -14.53 1.14
C ALA A 309 -9.04 -15.96 0.61
N SER A 310 -8.94 -16.14 -0.70
CA SER A 310 -9.04 -17.45 -1.36
C SER A 310 -7.84 -18.34 -1.01
N ARG A 311 -6.62 -17.80 -1.05
CA ARG A 311 -5.38 -18.55 -0.80
C ARG A 311 -5.27 -19.06 0.64
N THR A 312 -5.79 -18.31 1.59
CA THR A 312 -5.71 -18.62 3.02
C THR A 312 -7.01 -19.17 3.60
N HIS A 313 -8.08 -19.28 2.79
CA HIS A 313 -9.43 -19.64 3.21
C HIS A 313 -9.96 -18.78 4.37
N ARG A 314 -9.68 -17.47 4.32
CA ARG A 314 -10.06 -16.48 5.34
C ARG A 314 -11.16 -15.54 4.82
N PRO A 315 -12.44 -15.90 4.99
CA PRO A 315 -13.57 -15.11 4.50
C PRO A 315 -13.67 -13.71 5.13
N GLU A 316 -13.15 -13.53 6.33
CA GLU A 316 -13.10 -12.24 7.02
C GLU A 316 -12.28 -11.18 6.27
N LEU A 317 -11.32 -11.58 5.43
CA LEU A 317 -10.57 -10.65 4.59
C LEU A 317 -11.45 -9.98 3.52
N LEU A 318 -12.62 -10.53 3.23
CA LEU A 318 -13.62 -9.95 2.32
C LEU A 318 -14.56 -8.95 3.01
N TRP A 319 -14.36 -8.64 4.30
CA TRP A 319 -15.31 -7.84 5.10
C TRP A 319 -15.67 -6.50 4.46
N PHE A 320 -14.68 -5.74 4.03
CA PHE A 320 -14.90 -4.48 3.32
C PHE A 320 -14.94 -4.68 1.80
N GLU A 321 -14.23 -5.68 1.28
CA GLU A 321 -14.06 -5.89 -0.16
C GLU A 321 -15.37 -6.14 -0.88
N GLU A 322 -16.36 -6.76 -0.25
CA GLU A 322 -17.67 -6.99 -0.87
C GLU A 322 -18.40 -5.67 -1.17
N GLY A 323 -18.42 -4.74 -0.22
CA GLY A 323 -19.00 -3.40 -0.43
C GLY A 323 -18.17 -2.57 -1.40
N LEU A 324 -16.84 -2.73 -1.38
CA LEU A 324 -15.94 -2.07 -2.32
C LEU A 324 -16.14 -2.60 -3.73
N LEU A 325 -16.31 -3.91 -3.91
CA LEU A 325 -16.63 -4.52 -5.21
C LEU A 325 -17.97 -4.01 -5.76
N GLN A 326 -19.03 -3.95 -4.90
CA GLN A 326 -20.33 -3.41 -5.30
C GLN A 326 -20.25 -1.94 -5.77
N ARG A 327 -19.32 -1.18 -5.25
CA ARG A 327 -19.03 0.20 -5.68
C ARG A 327 -18.22 0.19 -6.97
N GLU A 328 -17.16 -0.60 -7.03
CA GLU A 328 -16.24 -0.72 -8.18
C GLU A 328 -16.98 -1.11 -9.47
N VAL A 329 -17.89 -2.10 -9.43
CA VAL A 329 -18.63 -2.55 -10.62
C VAL A 329 -19.60 -1.49 -11.20
N ARG A 330 -19.83 -0.38 -10.49
CA ARG A 330 -20.65 0.75 -10.96
C ARG A 330 -19.83 1.88 -11.56
N GLU A 331 -18.50 1.82 -11.39
CA GLU A 331 -17.59 2.83 -11.92
C GLU A 331 -17.42 2.63 -13.45
N SER A 332 -17.06 3.70 -14.13
CA SER A 332 -16.75 3.66 -15.57
C SER A 332 -15.31 3.28 -15.87
N LYS A 333 -14.45 3.29 -14.84
CA LYS A 333 -13.03 2.93 -14.93
C LYS A 333 -12.66 2.07 -13.75
N HIS A 334 -12.02 0.95 -14.02
CA HIS A 334 -11.59 0.00 -13.02
C HIS A 334 -10.08 -0.02 -12.86
N ASP A 335 -9.62 -0.52 -11.69
CA ASP A 335 -8.19 -0.83 -11.52
C ASP A 335 -7.72 -1.78 -12.64
N ARG A 336 -6.47 -1.60 -13.08
CA ARG A 336 -5.87 -2.38 -14.15
C ARG A 336 -5.82 -3.89 -13.90
N PHE A 337 -5.83 -4.30 -12.63
CA PHE A 337 -5.87 -5.72 -12.22
C PHE A 337 -7.29 -6.22 -11.90
N PHE A 338 -8.32 -5.39 -12.06
CA PHE A 338 -9.69 -5.75 -11.73
C PHE A 338 -10.14 -7.08 -12.36
N PRO A 339 -9.83 -7.40 -13.66
CA PRO A 339 -10.19 -8.69 -14.25
C PRO A 339 -9.61 -9.91 -13.51
N LEU A 340 -8.44 -9.76 -12.86
CA LEU A 340 -7.82 -10.86 -12.11
C LEU A 340 -8.60 -11.25 -10.85
N ALA A 341 -9.40 -10.35 -10.30
CA ALA A 341 -10.26 -10.68 -9.17
C ALA A 341 -11.21 -11.83 -9.51
N ILE A 342 -11.72 -11.89 -10.74
CA ILE A 342 -12.61 -12.98 -11.21
C ILE A 342 -11.85 -14.32 -11.20
N LEU A 343 -10.58 -14.32 -11.59
CA LEU A 343 -9.74 -15.52 -11.55
C LEU A 343 -9.49 -15.99 -10.12
N TRP A 344 -9.29 -15.03 -9.20
CA TRP A 344 -8.90 -15.29 -7.81
C TRP A 344 -10.07 -15.50 -6.85
N MET A 345 -11.30 -15.06 -7.20
CA MET A 345 -12.47 -15.34 -6.37
C MET A 345 -12.70 -16.85 -6.19
N ASP A 346 -12.91 -17.26 -4.95
CA ASP A 346 -13.50 -18.56 -4.62
C ASP A 346 -15.00 -18.39 -4.42
N ALA A 347 -15.79 -19.00 -5.31
CA ALA A 347 -17.25 -18.91 -5.28
C ALA A 347 -17.87 -19.48 -3.98
N LYS A 348 -17.13 -20.34 -3.27
CA LYS A 348 -17.58 -20.93 -2.00
C LYS A 348 -17.27 -20.04 -0.79
N LEU A 349 -16.40 -19.06 -0.95
CA LEU A 349 -15.95 -18.21 0.15
C LEU A 349 -16.89 -17.01 0.27
N GLN A 350 -17.72 -17.00 1.30
CA GLN A 350 -18.64 -15.90 1.61
C GLN A 350 -18.06 -15.02 2.70
N ARG A 351 -18.29 -13.70 2.62
CA ARG A 351 -17.85 -12.74 3.64
C ARG A 351 -18.27 -13.18 5.05
N ALA A 352 -17.36 -13.07 6.00
CA ALA A 352 -17.61 -13.32 7.41
C ALA A 352 -17.13 -12.15 8.29
N GLU A 353 -17.75 -12.00 9.46
CA GLU A 353 -17.31 -11.00 10.43
C GLU A 353 -15.93 -11.39 10.97
N PRO A 354 -14.95 -10.47 11.02
CA PRO A 354 -13.64 -10.74 11.58
C PRO A 354 -13.72 -11.03 13.10
N ALA A 355 -13.06 -12.08 13.53
CA ALA A 355 -13.01 -12.44 14.95
C ALA A 355 -12.11 -11.50 15.79
N VAL A 356 -11.07 -10.95 15.17
CA VAL A 356 -10.08 -10.09 15.83
C VAL A 356 -10.52 -8.64 15.77
N ARG A 357 -10.95 -8.07 16.90
CA ARG A 357 -11.32 -6.64 17.03
C ARG A 357 -10.14 -5.78 17.47
N ASN A 358 -9.30 -6.29 18.35
CA ASN A 358 -8.15 -5.60 18.90
C ASN A 358 -6.89 -6.25 18.37
N TRP A 359 -6.10 -5.52 17.58
CA TRP A 359 -5.00 -6.08 16.80
C TRP A 359 -3.69 -5.36 17.07
N TYR A 360 -2.62 -6.12 17.15
CA TYR A 360 -1.26 -5.65 17.21
C TYR A 360 -0.47 -6.24 16.06
N GLY A 361 -0.09 -5.39 15.11
CA GLY A 361 0.78 -5.76 14.01
C GLY A 361 2.21 -5.37 14.28
N ARG A 362 3.07 -6.37 14.53
CA ARG A 362 4.51 -6.17 14.63
C ARG A 362 5.10 -6.05 13.22
N GLY A 363 6.14 -5.24 13.09
CA GLY A 363 6.83 -5.01 11.82
C GLY A 363 7.78 -3.82 11.93
N PRO A 364 8.31 -3.32 10.80
CA PRO A 364 9.17 -2.14 10.80
C PRO A 364 8.51 -0.89 11.42
N ASN A 365 7.22 -0.68 11.14
CA ASN A 365 6.37 0.29 11.81
C ASN A 365 5.23 -0.45 12.51
N PRO A 366 5.37 -0.76 13.81
CA PRO A 366 4.34 -1.43 14.59
C PRO A 366 3.07 -0.60 14.69
N LEU A 367 1.92 -1.27 14.70
CA LEU A 367 0.59 -0.66 14.74
C LEU A 367 -0.26 -1.35 15.80
N ALA A 368 -1.05 -0.56 16.53
CA ALA A 368 -2.08 -1.10 17.42
C ALA A 368 -3.45 -0.59 17.00
N VAL A 369 -4.44 -1.47 17.01
CA VAL A 369 -5.82 -1.15 16.66
C VAL A 369 -6.74 -1.66 17.74
N PHE A 370 -7.66 -0.82 18.16
CA PHE A 370 -8.77 -1.19 19.04
C PHE A 370 -10.09 -0.84 18.36
N ARG A 371 -11.03 -1.79 18.42
CA ARG A 371 -12.35 -1.66 17.79
C ARG A 371 -13.42 -2.25 18.69
N THR A 372 -14.50 -1.52 18.95
CA THR A 372 -15.59 -2.02 19.80
C THR A 372 -16.56 -2.95 19.06
N SER A 373 -16.70 -2.79 17.74
CA SER A 373 -17.57 -3.64 16.89
C SER A 373 -17.11 -3.60 15.43
N TRP A 374 -17.36 -4.66 14.68
CA TRP A 374 -17.23 -4.69 13.21
C TRP A 374 -18.53 -4.30 12.50
N THR A 375 -19.67 -4.53 13.13
CA THR A 375 -21.00 -4.37 12.52
C THR A 375 -21.69 -3.07 12.88
N ASP A 376 -21.32 -2.43 14.00
CA ASP A 376 -21.90 -1.15 14.41
C ASP A 376 -21.20 0.01 13.68
N PRO A 377 -21.92 0.78 12.83
CA PRO A 377 -21.34 1.93 12.12
C PRO A 377 -20.93 3.07 13.08
N ASN A 378 -21.42 3.05 14.34
CA ASN A 378 -21.07 4.00 15.37
C ASN A 378 -19.95 3.45 16.31
N ALA A 379 -19.35 2.32 15.95
CA ALA A 379 -18.27 1.73 16.73
C ALA A 379 -17.13 2.72 16.99
N LEU A 380 -16.52 2.61 18.16
CA LEU A 380 -15.25 3.27 18.41
C LEU A 380 -14.13 2.49 17.72
N TYR A 381 -13.29 3.21 17.00
CA TYR A 381 -12.08 2.71 16.36
C TYR A 381 -10.92 3.64 16.74
N LEU A 382 -9.85 3.06 17.24
CA LEU A 382 -8.62 3.76 17.59
C LEU A 382 -7.44 3.01 16.96
N ALA A 383 -6.73 3.66 16.05
CA ALA A 383 -5.53 3.11 15.43
C ALA A 383 -4.32 3.99 15.75
N ILE A 384 -3.21 3.36 16.11
CA ILE A 384 -2.02 3.98 16.69
C ILE A 384 -0.79 3.54 15.90
N LYS A 385 0.10 4.48 15.58
CA LYS A 385 1.32 4.25 14.85
C LYS A 385 2.56 4.41 15.73
N ALA A 386 3.44 3.44 15.64
CA ALA A 386 4.79 3.45 16.17
C ALA A 386 5.82 3.27 15.04
N GLY A 387 7.09 3.02 15.35
CA GLY A 387 8.14 2.76 14.36
C GLY A 387 9.07 3.92 14.12
N SER A 388 9.35 4.23 12.85
CA SER A 388 10.37 5.21 12.44
C SER A 388 9.83 6.25 11.46
N PRO A 389 10.13 7.54 11.65
CA PRO A 389 9.85 8.56 10.63
C PRO A 389 10.64 8.32 9.34
N GLY A 390 11.82 7.69 9.44
CA GLY A 390 12.72 7.40 8.32
C GLY A 390 12.34 6.20 7.46
N ALA A 391 11.17 5.59 7.67
CA ALA A 391 10.64 4.57 6.77
C ALA A 391 10.43 5.12 5.36
N SER A 392 10.46 4.25 4.34
CA SER A 392 10.11 4.66 2.98
C SER A 392 8.73 5.32 2.97
N HIS A 393 8.60 6.47 2.29
CA HIS A 393 7.38 7.29 2.30
C HIS A 393 6.89 7.73 3.70
N GLY A 394 7.74 7.60 4.75
CA GLY A 394 7.38 7.91 6.14
C GLY A 394 7.14 9.40 6.38
N HIS A 395 6.40 9.70 7.45
CA HIS A 395 6.16 11.04 8.00
C HIS A 395 6.68 11.12 9.44
N MET A 396 6.81 12.31 9.97
CA MET A 396 7.09 12.55 11.39
C MET A 396 5.81 12.40 12.24
N ASP A 397 5.23 11.22 12.17
CA ASP A 397 3.91 10.89 12.72
C ASP A 397 3.97 9.80 13.80
N ILE A 398 5.14 9.57 14.39
CA ILE A 398 5.29 8.56 15.44
C ILE A 398 4.53 8.97 16.70
N GLY A 399 3.73 8.02 17.24
CA GLY A 399 2.81 8.27 18.34
C GLY A 399 1.50 8.94 17.91
N SER A 400 1.27 9.12 16.60
CA SER A 400 -0.01 9.59 16.08
C SER A 400 -1.10 8.53 16.18
N PHE A 401 -2.34 8.98 16.10
CA PHE A 401 -3.51 8.12 16.16
C PHE A 401 -4.63 8.65 15.27
N ILE A 402 -5.47 7.73 14.81
CA ILE A 402 -6.79 8.03 14.25
C ILE A 402 -7.84 7.55 15.24
N MET A 403 -8.90 8.35 15.42
CA MET A 403 -10.08 7.97 16.20
C MET A 403 -11.35 8.19 15.39
N GLU A 404 -12.18 7.15 15.33
CA GLU A 404 -13.53 7.22 14.79
C GLU A 404 -14.54 6.80 15.85
N ALA A 405 -15.66 7.48 15.91
CA ALA A 405 -16.79 7.13 16.75
C ALA A 405 -18.07 7.82 16.23
N ASP A 406 -19.21 7.18 16.40
CA ASP A 406 -20.53 7.71 16.03
C ASP A 406 -20.64 8.09 14.54
N GLY A 407 -19.92 7.34 13.67
CA GLY A 407 -19.85 7.57 12.22
C GLY A 407 -18.98 8.78 11.82
N VAL A 408 -18.21 9.33 12.74
CA VAL A 408 -17.33 10.49 12.50
C VAL A 408 -15.87 10.13 12.75
N ARG A 409 -14.98 10.58 11.85
CA ARG A 409 -13.52 10.56 12.07
C ARG A 409 -13.12 11.81 12.82
N TRP A 410 -12.84 11.66 14.11
CA TRP A 410 -12.51 12.75 15.03
C TRP A 410 -11.03 13.14 15.00
N SER A 411 -10.14 12.15 14.98
CA SER A 411 -8.71 12.35 14.71
C SER A 411 -8.38 11.80 13.34
N LEU A 412 -7.69 12.56 12.52
CA LEU A 412 -7.35 12.20 11.14
C LEU A 412 -5.86 12.35 10.85
N ASP A 413 -5.43 11.79 9.73
CA ASP A 413 -4.13 12.02 9.09
C ASP A 413 -4.34 12.74 7.77
N LEU A 414 -3.45 13.67 7.42
CA LEU A 414 -3.52 14.44 6.18
C LEU A 414 -3.04 13.65 4.97
N GLY A 415 -2.25 12.60 5.20
CA GLY A 415 -1.71 11.74 4.15
C GLY A 415 -0.75 12.45 3.19
N ALA A 416 -0.73 11.97 1.95
CA ALA A 416 0.20 12.43 0.92
C ALA A 416 -0.12 13.83 0.38
N GLN A 417 0.91 14.44 -0.23
CA GLN A 417 0.81 15.60 -1.11
C GLN A 417 1.20 15.20 -2.54
N ASN A 418 0.68 15.90 -3.54
CA ASN A 418 0.95 15.58 -4.95
C ASN A 418 2.44 15.79 -5.29
N TYR A 419 3.11 14.71 -5.69
CA TYR A 419 4.55 14.74 -5.99
C TYR A 419 4.90 15.62 -7.19
N HIS A 420 4.08 15.59 -8.24
CA HIS A 420 4.35 16.36 -9.45
C HIS A 420 4.32 17.87 -9.17
N THR A 421 3.37 18.32 -8.35
CA THR A 421 3.27 19.75 -7.96
C THR A 421 4.53 20.21 -7.21
N LEU A 422 5.10 19.36 -6.36
CA LEU A 422 6.35 19.67 -5.64
C LEU A 422 7.57 19.62 -6.56
N GLU A 423 7.74 18.51 -7.28
CA GLU A 423 8.89 18.31 -8.17
C GLU A 423 8.96 19.34 -9.30
N SER A 424 7.81 19.80 -9.83
CA SER A 424 7.76 20.84 -10.86
C SER A 424 8.22 22.21 -10.36
N ARG A 425 8.18 22.44 -9.04
CA ARG A 425 8.73 23.63 -8.37
C ARG A 425 10.20 23.46 -7.96
N GLY A 426 10.83 22.33 -8.29
CA GLY A 426 12.20 22.02 -7.89
C GLY A 426 12.36 21.57 -6.43
N PHE A 427 11.25 21.24 -5.74
CA PHE A 427 11.26 20.78 -4.36
C PHE A 427 11.84 19.36 -4.28
N ASN A 428 12.86 19.17 -3.42
CA ASN A 428 13.47 17.85 -3.23
C ASN A 428 12.70 17.01 -2.20
N LEU A 429 11.54 16.51 -2.63
CA LEU A 429 10.65 15.67 -1.83
C LEU A 429 11.35 14.44 -1.20
N TRP A 430 12.43 13.97 -1.81
CA TRP A 430 13.13 12.74 -1.40
C TRP A 430 14.30 12.98 -0.46
N ASP A 431 14.55 14.24 -0.06
CA ASP A 431 15.54 14.54 0.98
C ASP A 431 14.95 14.26 2.39
N GLY A 432 14.94 12.99 2.76
CA GLY A 432 14.48 12.49 4.07
C GLY A 432 15.56 12.50 5.16
N ARG A 433 16.68 13.22 5.00
CA ARG A 433 17.66 13.40 6.07
C ARG A 433 17.09 14.28 7.18
N GLN A 434 17.63 14.24 8.39
CA GLN A 434 17.25 15.19 9.44
C GLN A 434 17.44 16.62 8.93
N ASN A 435 16.47 17.51 9.15
CA ASN A 435 16.35 18.85 8.60
C ASN A 435 16.31 18.90 7.06
N GLY A 436 16.02 17.78 6.40
CA GLY A 436 15.88 17.68 4.96
C GLY A 436 14.64 18.39 4.42
N GLU A 437 14.62 18.60 3.10
CA GLU A 437 13.56 19.40 2.49
C GLU A 437 12.18 18.75 2.61
N ARG A 438 12.09 17.40 2.62
CA ARG A 438 10.86 16.64 2.84
C ARG A 438 10.08 17.12 4.08
N TRP A 439 10.79 17.42 5.14
CA TRP A 439 10.20 17.75 6.45
C TRP A 439 9.69 19.18 6.56
N LYS A 440 9.93 20.02 5.54
CA LYS A 440 9.32 21.36 5.47
C LYS A 440 7.83 21.29 5.14
N LEU A 441 7.36 20.16 4.53
CA LEU A 441 5.96 19.96 4.20
C LEU A 441 5.12 19.82 5.47
N PHE A 442 4.04 20.60 5.58
CA PHE A 442 3.17 20.59 6.74
C PHE A 442 2.59 19.19 7.02
N ARG A 443 2.15 18.49 5.97
CA ARG A 443 1.58 17.14 6.09
C ARG A 443 2.59 16.08 6.50
N TYR A 444 3.89 16.33 6.39
CA TYR A 444 4.94 15.35 6.66
C TYR A 444 5.68 15.60 7.96
N HIS A 445 5.55 16.85 8.49
CA HIS A 445 6.14 17.26 9.73
C HIS A 445 5.22 16.92 10.93
N ASN A 446 5.76 16.65 12.10
CA ASN A 446 4.96 16.38 13.31
C ASN A 446 4.06 17.56 13.75
N ARG A 447 4.17 18.74 13.14
CA ARG A 447 3.20 19.83 13.27
C ARG A 447 1.82 19.49 12.71
N GLY A 448 1.76 18.69 11.66
CA GLY A 448 0.55 18.28 10.95
C GLY A 448 -0.02 16.94 11.39
N HIS A 449 0.45 16.37 12.50
CA HIS A 449 0.01 15.07 12.99
C HIS A 449 -0.51 15.10 14.42
N SER A 450 -1.33 14.10 14.78
CA SER A 450 -1.90 13.91 16.13
C SER A 450 -0.84 13.32 17.08
N THR A 451 0.26 14.05 17.29
CA THR A 451 1.39 13.64 18.12
C THR A 451 1.97 14.83 18.91
N LEU A 452 3.10 14.63 19.58
CA LEU A 452 3.78 15.68 20.33
C LEU A 452 4.69 16.53 19.41
N LEU A 453 4.87 17.78 19.79
CA LEU A 453 5.85 18.68 19.19
C LEU A 453 6.60 19.39 20.32
N VAL A 454 7.93 19.32 20.33
CA VAL A 454 8.79 19.93 21.36
C VAL A 454 9.57 21.08 20.74
N ASP A 455 9.40 22.30 21.21
CA ASP A 455 10.08 23.52 20.72
C ASP A 455 10.09 23.66 19.19
N ASP A 456 9.02 23.28 18.53
CA ASP A 456 8.89 23.26 17.07
C ASP A 456 9.94 22.38 16.34
N LYS A 457 10.60 21.47 17.03
CA LYS A 457 11.64 20.60 16.47
C LYS A 457 11.04 19.35 15.82
N GLU A 458 11.76 18.85 14.83
CA GLU A 458 11.48 17.60 14.13
C GLU A 458 11.62 16.37 15.04
N GLN A 459 10.84 15.32 14.79
CA GLN A 459 11.15 13.99 15.30
C GLN A 459 12.49 13.50 14.72
N VAL A 460 13.26 12.70 15.49
CA VAL A 460 14.52 12.15 15.03
C VAL A 460 14.27 11.11 13.93
N VAL A 461 14.69 11.41 12.71
CA VAL A 461 14.43 10.59 11.52
C VAL A 461 14.96 9.15 11.67
N ARG A 462 16.20 8.99 12.15
CA ARG A 462 16.84 7.68 12.34
C ARG A 462 16.58 7.11 13.72
N SER A 463 15.32 7.15 14.14
CA SER A 463 14.89 6.57 15.41
C SER A 463 13.95 5.38 15.18
N GLN A 464 13.70 4.64 16.25
CA GLN A 464 12.73 3.56 16.29
C GLN A 464 11.94 3.63 17.61
N ALA A 465 10.63 3.71 17.51
CA ALA A 465 9.71 3.70 18.64
C ALA A 465 8.97 2.37 18.67
N PRO A 466 9.21 1.49 19.65
CA PRO A 466 8.46 0.24 19.80
C PRO A 466 7.11 0.48 20.48
N ILE A 467 6.15 -0.42 20.25
CA ILE A 467 5.04 -0.65 21.16
C ILE A 467 5.53 -1.59 22.26
N THR A 468 5.67 -1.05 23.48
CA THR A 468 6.25 -1.78 24.64
C THR A 468 5.21 -2.53 25.46
N GLU A 469 3.95 -2.17 25.34
CA GLU A 469 2.80 -2.86 25.93
C GLU A 469 1.65 -2.90 24.93
N PHE A 470 1.01 -4.04 24.80
CA PHE A 470 -0.27 -4.22 24.12
C PHE A 470 -1.13 -5.25 24.86
N SER A 471 -2.36 -4.87 25.19
CA SER A 471 -3.35 -5.76 25.77
C SER A 471 -4.68 -5.62 25.01
N ALA A 472 -5.04 -6.66 24.29
CA ALA A 472 -6.32 -6.73 23.58
C ALA A 472 -7.52 -6.72 24.53
N GLU A 473 -7.40 -7.37 25.68
CA GLU A 473 -8.46 -7.46 26.69
C GLU A 473 -8.70 -6.12 27.40
N ARG A 474 -7.62 -5.47 27.86
CA ARG A 474 -7.70 -4.18 28.54
C ARG A 474 -7.80 -3.01 27.58
N MET A 475 -7.70 -3.25 26.28
CA MET A 475 -7.61 -2.23 25.22
C MET A 475 -6.56 -1.15 25.56
N VAL A 476 -5.32 -1.59 25.80
CA VAL A 476 -4.18 -0.72 26.16
C VAL A 476 -3.03 -0.93 25.18
N ALA A 477 -2.43 0.17 24.74
CA ALA A 477 -1.15 0.16 24.03
C ALA A 477 -0.23 1.27 24.57
N VAL A 478 1.08 0.99 24.66
CA VAL A 478 2.11 1.96 25.05
C VAL A 478 3.17 2.04 23.97
N VAL A 479 3.39 3.24 23.45
CA VAL A 479 4.45 3.55 22.49
C VAL A 479 5.60 4.24 23.23
N ASP A 480 6.80 3.68 23.20
CA ASP A 480 7.99 4.36 23.72
C ASP A 480 8.65 5.18 22.61
N MET A 481 8.45 6.48 22.65
CA MET A 481 8.95 7.45 21.68
C MET A 481 10.24 8.14 22.16
N SER A 482 10.87 7.69 23.23
CA SER A 482 12.06 8.36 23.80
C SER A 482 13.18 8.55 22.79
N ALA A 483 13.43 7.54 21.95
CA ALA A 483 14.41 7.66 20.87
C ALA A 483 13.98 8.66 19.78
N THR A 484 12.68 8.80 19.52
CA THR A 484 12.13 9.71 18.51
C THR A 484 12.23 11.18 18.92
N TYR A 485 12.29 11.46 20.22
CA TYR A 485 12.50 12.78 20.79
C TYR A 485 13.87 12.94 21.47
N ALA A 486 14.85 12.11 21.11
CA ALA A 486 16.20 12.19 21.66
C ALA A 486 16.83 13.58 21.45
N GLY A 487 17.44 14.13 22.50
CA GLY A 487 18.00 15.50 22.52
C GLY A 487 16.95 16.63 22.71
N GLN A 488 15.67 16.25 22.83
CA GLN A 488 14.56 17.15 23.18
C GLN A 488 14.01 16.78 24.55
N LEU A 489 13.65 15.53 24.77
CA LEU A 489 13.22 14.97 26.05
C LEU A 489 13.99 13.68 26.35
N VAL A 490 14.11 13.32 27.63
CA VAL A 490 14.81 12.11 28.10
C VAL A 490 13.89 10.88 28.04
N VAL A 491 12.61 11.05 28.43
CA VAL A 491 11.58 10.03 28.38
C VAL A 491 10.36 10.60 27.67
N VAL A 492 9.84 9.82 26.72
CA VAL A 492 8.55 10.11 26.05
C VAL A 492 7.83 8.78 25.83
N LYS A 493 6.83 8.50 26.65
CA LYS A 493 6.01 7.30 26.51
C LYS A 493 4.55 7.71 26.42
N ARG A 494 3.88 7.29 25.35
CA ARG A 494 2.46 7.56 25.13
C ARG A 494 1.65 6.29 25.35
N ARG A 495 0.76 6.34 26.31
CA ARG A 495 -0.18 5.26 26.61
C ARG A 495 -1.56 5.62 26.09
N PHE A 496 -2.16 4.70 25.37
CA PHE A 496 -3.54 4.75 24.91
C PHE A 496 -4.34 3.67 25.65
N SER A 497 -5.54 4.04 26.09
CA SER A 497 -6.48 3.07 26.63
C SER A 497 -7.92 3.43 26.26
N ILE A 498 -8.78 2.40 26.16
CA ILE A 498 -10.21 2.57 26.02
C ILE A 498 -10.84 2.05 27.32
N GLU A 499 -11.50 2.94 28.06
CA GLU A 499 -12.19 2.60 29.31
C GLU A 499 -13.56 1.93 29.06
N ALA A 500 -14.14 1.30 30.09
CA ALA A 500 -15.39 0.55 29.97
C ALA A 500 -16.57 1.39 29.43
N ASP A 501 -16.59 2.69 29.71
CA ASP A 501 -17.58 3.67 29.21
C ASP A 501 -17.24 4.20 27.79
N ARG A 502 -16.30 3.54 27.10
CA ARG A 502 -15.84 3.90 25.75
C ARG A 502 -15.19 5.28 25.65
N ARG A 503 -14.61 5.80 26.74
CA ARG A 503 -13.70 6.96 26.69
C ARG A 503 -12.33 6.51 26.22
N VAL A 504 -11.70 7.31 25.35
CA VAL A 504 -10.30 7.13 24.98
C VAL A 504 -9.46 7.99 25.90
N VAL A 505 -8.50 7.38 26.58
CA VAL A 505 -7.57 8.08 27.46
C VAL A 505 -6.17 7.99 26.85
N ILE A 506 -5.54 9.17 26.72
CA ILE A 506 -4.16 9.32 26.22
C ILE A 506 -3.33 9.89 27.36
N GLU A 507 -2.31 9.13 27.78
CA GLU A 507 -1.40 9.54 28.86
C GLU A 507 0.02 9.63 28.29
N ASP A 508 0.63 10.82 28.38
CA ASP A 508 2.00 11.07 27.98
C ASP A 508 2.89 11.19 29.21
N HIS A 509 3.72 10.19 29.46
CA HIS A 509 4.76 10.25 30.48
C HIS A 509 6.03 10.88 29.87
N LEU A 510 6.38 12.05 30.38
CA LEU A 510 7.40 12.93 29.85
C LEU A 510 8.46 13.25 30.92
N LYS A 511 9.74 13.21 30.51
CA LYS A 511 10.85 13.70 31.34
C LYS A 511 11.72 14.66 30.55
N ALA A 512 11.81 15.89 31.00
CA ALA A 512 12.68 16.91 30.42
C ALA A 512 14.17 16.60 30.70
N GLY A 513 15.02 17.11 29.83
CA GLY A 513 16.48 17.13 30.03
C GLY A 513 16.92 18.25 30.96
N THR A 514 18.19 18.65 30.85
CA THR A 514 18.79 19.71 31.68
C THR A 514 18.35 21.13 31.32
N LYS A 515 17.53 21.28 30.28
CA LYS A 515 16.97 22.57 29.83
C LYS A 515 15.45 22.53 29.89
N PRO A 516 14.80 23.69 30.12
CA PRO A 516 13.35 23.80 29.99
C PRO A 516 12.95 23.65 28.51
N GLU A 517 11.78 23.08 28.27
CA GLU A 517 11.22 22.84 26.95
C GLU A 517 9.75 23.24 26.92
N HIS A 518 9.20 23.52 25.72
CA HIS A 518 7.78 23.70 25.52
C HIS A 518 7.22 22.54 24.71
N VAL A 519 6.28 21.83 25.26
CA VAL A 519 5.69 20.66 24.60
C VAL A 519 4.27 20.95 24.19
N ARG A 520 3.94 20.69 22.93
CA ARG A 520 2.58 20.76 22.39
C ARG A 520 2.00 19.35 22.27
N TRP A 521 0.87 19.12 22.88
CA TRP A 521 -0.02 18.01 22.58
C TRP A 521 -1.02 18.43 21.52
N ALA A 522 -1.26 17.62 20.50
CA ALA A 522 -2.14 17.99 19.41
C ALA A 522 -2.93 16.82 18.84
N MET A 523 -4.10 17.14 18.29
CA MET A 523 -4.97 16.26 17.50
C MET A 523 -5.41 16.99 16.22
N VAL A 524 -5.23 16.36 15.07
CA VAL A 524 -5.67 16.88 13.77
C VAL A 524 -7.11 16.46 13.53
N THR A 525 -7.99 17.42 13.18
CA THR A 525 -9.44 17.17 13.13
C THR A 525 -10.17 18.06 12.12
N LEU A 526 -11.31 17.57 11.62
CA LEU A 526 -12.33 18.37 10.93
C LEU A 526 -13.37 18.94 11.91
N GLY A 527 -13.28 18.61 13.20
CA GLY A 527 -14.18 19.12 14.22
C GLY A 527 -13.92 20.59 14.58
N THR A 528 -14.96 21.36 14.71
CA THR A 528 -14.88 22.75 15.19
C THR A 528 -14.86 22.79 16.71
N LEU A 529 -13.80 23.37 17.31
CA LEU A 529 -13.70 23.52 18.77
C LEU A 529 -14.70 24.55 19.27
N LYS A 530 -15.46 24.18 20.31
CA LYS A 530 -16.45 24.99 21.02
C LYS A 530 -16.05 25.13 22.49
N PRO A 531 -16.62 26.09 23.22
CA PRO A 531 -16.40 26.27 24.66
C PRO A 531 -16.62 24.97 25.45
N GLY A 532 -15.80 24.74 26.48
CA GLY A 532 -15.86 23.55 27.31
C GLY A 532 -15.19 22.29 26.68
N GLY A 533 -14.34 22.49 25.65
CA GLY A 533 -13.58 21.41 25.00
C GLY A 533 -14.41 20.52 24.07
N TRP A 534 -15.55 21.01 23.61
CA TRP A 534 -16.36 20.26 22.64
C TRP A 534 -15.88 20.43 21.20
N LEU A 535 -15.72 19.34 20.50
CA LEU A 535 -15.61 19.34 19.05
C LEU A 535 -16.97 19.02 18.44
N GLU A 536 -17.35 19.78 17.42
CA GLU A 536 -18.57 19.54 16.63
C GLU A 536 -18.20 19.18 15.18
N ASN A 537 -18.73 18.07 14.69
CA ASN A 537 -18.56 17.64 13.31
C ASN A 537 -19.79 16.79 12.88
N ASN A 538 -20.37 17.09 11.71
CA ASN A 538 -21.53 16.38 11.15
C ASN A 538 -22.68 16.19 12.14
N GLY A 539 -22.99 17.20 12.95
CA GLY A 539 -24.06 17.15 13.95
C GLY A 539 -23.76 16.25 15.17
N LYS A 540 -22.56 15.73 15.27
CA LYS A 540 -22.08 14.95 16.42
C LYS A 540 -21.12 15.77 17.27
N ARG A 541 -20.89 15.35 18.52
CA ARG A 541 -20.04 16.04 19.48
C ARG A 541 -19.06 15.06 20.15
N LEU A 542 -17.81 15.48 20.28
CA LEU A 542 -16.77 14.82 21.06
C LEU A 542 -16.20 15.82 22.06
N ARG A 543 -16.01 15.44 23.31
CA ARG A 543 -15.34 16.29 24.32
C ARG A 543 -13.85 15.92 24.38
N ILE A 544 -13.00 16.94 24.34
CA ILE A 544 -11.59 16.85 24.69
C ILE A 544 -11.47 17.44 26.10
N GLU A 545 -11.04 16.67 27.06
CA GLU A 545 -10.79 17.08 28.43
C GLU A 545 -9.31 16.93 28.74
N VAL A 546 -8.65 18.06 29.04
CA VAL A 546 -7.26 18.07 29.53
C VAL A 546 -7.30 17.93 31.03
N VAL A 547 -7.05 16.71 31.52
CA VAL A 547 -7.00 16.41 32.96
C VAL A 547 -5.69 16.87 33.58
N SER A 548 -4.59 16.68 32.81
CA SER A 548 -3.23 17.11 33.17
C SER A 548 -2.50 17.53 31.90
N PRO A 549 -1.74 18.64 31.91
CA PRO A 549 -1.47 19.53 33.06
C PRO A 549 -2.70 20.38 33.41
N ALA A 550 -2.90 20.59 34.71
CA ALA A 550 -4.03 21.36 35.21
C ALA A 550 -4.02 22.82 34.69
N GLY A 551 -5.18 23.32 34.25
CA GLY A 551 -5.31 24.69 33.73
C GLY A 551 -4.81 24.89 32.31
N ALA A 552 -4.38 23.84 31.59
CA ALA A 552 -4.04 23.96 30.18
C ALA A 552 -5.29 24.21 29.33
N GLU A 553 -5.24 25.29 28.55
CA GLU A 553 -6.33 25.70 27.68
C GLU A 553 -6.18 25.13 26.28
N LEU A 554 -7.26 24.54 25.77
CA LEU A 554 -7.31 24.09 24.37
C LEU A 554 -7.26 25.29 23.43
N ARG A 555 -6.40 25.14 22.41
CA ARG A 555 -6.19 26.12 21.33
C ARG A 555 -6.38 25.46 19.99
N VAL A 556 -6.61 26.27 18.97
CA VAL A 556 -6.73 25.89 17.58
C VAL A 556 -5.56 26.49 16.80
N TRP A 557 -4.82 25.65 16.10
CA TRP A 557 -3.89 26.10 15.08
C TRP A 557 -4.50 25.76 13.70
N PRO A 558 -4.62 26.74 12.80
CA PRO A 558 -5.18 26.47 11.48
C PRO A 558 -4.22 25.54 10.69
N ALA A 559 -4.80 24.55 10.02
CA ALA A 559 -4.10 23.75 9.04
C ALA A 559 -4.42 24.22 7.60
N ASP A 560 -5.36 25.15 7.47
CA ASP A 560 -5.78 25.79 6.22
C ASP A 560 -5.99 27.31 6.45
N PRO A 561 -5.31 28.22 5.70
CA PRO A 561 -4.25 27.87 4.75
C PRO A 561 -3.03 27.23 5.45
N PRO A 562 -2.34 26.31 4.78
CA PRO A 562 -1.11 25.74 5.30
C PRO A 562 0.02 26.79 5.35
N PRO A 563 1.10 26.55 6.13
CA PRO A 563 2.13 27.55 6.39
C PRO A 563 2.96 27.98 5.17
N HIS A 564 3.03 27.18 4.13
CA HIS A 564 3.85 27.48 2.95
C HIS A 564 3.05 27.40 1.66
N ASP A 565 3.46 28.14 0.63
CA ASP A 565 2.82 28.20 -0.69
C ASP A 565 2.99 26.91 -1.51
N PHE A 566 3.93 26.06 -1.14
CA PHE A 566 4.13 24.74 -1.73
C PHE A 566 3.30 23.64 -1.06
N ASP A 567 2.74 23.91 0.11
CA ASP A 567 1.84 22.97 0.79
C ASP A 567 0.47 22.91 0.10
N GLU A 568 -0.12 21.71 0.03
CA GLU A 568 -1.50 21.58 -0.42
C GLU A 568 -2.49 22.07 0.65
N PRO A 569 -3.61 22.71 0.24
CA PRO A 569 -4.68 23.09 1.12
C PRO A 569 -5.25 21.90 1.92
N ASN A 570 -5.70 22.20 3.14
CA ASN A 570 -6.34 21.22 4.03
C ASN A 570 -7.73 21.74 4.44
N PRO A 571 -8.69 21.89 3.52
CA PRO A 571 -9.93 22.61 3.75
C PRO A 571 -10.71 22.06 4.94
N GLY A 572 -11.03 22.97 5.88
CA GLY A 572 -11.78 22.65 7.09
C GLY A 572 -10.99 21.93 8.18
N VAL A 573 -9.73 21.61 7.96
CA VAL A 573 -8.89 20.93 8.96
C VAL A 573 -8.30 21.93 9.94
N SER A 574 -8.27 21.54 11.19
CA SER A 574 -7.61 22.24 12.29
C SER A 574 -6.72 21.30 13.09
N VAL A 575 -5.72 21.85 13.74
CA VAL A 575 -4.95 21.19 14.79
C VAL A 575 -5.45 21.72 16.13
N VAL A 576 -6.02 20.86 16.96
CA VAL A 576 -6.57 21.21 18.27
C VAL A 576 -5.70 20.61 19.37
N GLY A 577 -5.38 21.38 20.40
CA GLY A 577 -4.54 20.88 21.49
C GLY A 577 -4.14 21.98 22.46
N PHE A 578 -3.05 21.78 23.17
CA PHE A 578 -2.49 22.73 24.12
C PHE A 578 -0.96 22.71 24.07
N THR A 579 -0.36 23.75 24.62
CA THR A 579 1.09 23.84 24.87
C THR A 579 1.31 24.08 26.34
N ALA A 580 2.25 23.36 26.96
CA ALA A 580 2.65 23.61 28.33
C ALA A 580 4.19 23.60 28.46
N PRO A 581 4.77 24.45 29.33
CA PRO A 581 6.19 24.41 29.63
C PRO A 581 6.53 23.18 30.49
N MET A 582 7.74 22.69 30.36
CA MET A 582 8.37 21.74 31.26
C MET A 582 9.66 22.35 31.79
N ALA A 583 9.86 22.32 33.11
CA ALA A 583 11.10 22.78 33.74
C ALA A 583 12.24 21.78 33.48
N ALA A 584 13.48 22.22 33.63
CA ALA A 584 14.65 21.35 33.53
C ALA A 584 14.53 20.18 34.54
N ASN A 585 14.78 18.94 34.05
CA ASN A 585 14.70 17.67 34.81
C ASN A 585 13.28 17.34 35.35
N GLU A 586 12.25 18.10 34.97
CA GLU A 586 10.88 17.78 35.33
C GLU A 586 10.40 16.47 34.73
N GLU A 587 9.66 15.71 35.53
CA GLU A 587 9.03 14.45 35.11
C GLU A 587 7.52 14.54 35.43
N VAL A 588 6.69 14.39 34.40
CA VAL A 588 5.23 14.57 34.47
C VAL A 588 4.49 13.51 33.68
N THR A 589 3.22 13.33 34.01
CA THR A 589 2.28 12.58 33.18
C THR A 589 1.13 13.49 32.79
N TRP A 590 1.05 13.80 31.50
CA TRP A 590 -0.11 14.49 30.95
C TRP A 590 -1.22 13.50 30.65
N LYS A 591 -2.46 13.94 30.80
CA LYS A 591 -3.63 13.10 30.58
C LYS A 591 -4.71 13.86 29.82
N VAL A 592 -5.09 13.33 28.69
CA VAL A 592 -6.21 13.81 27.85
C VAL A 592 -7.24 12.71 27.72
N VAL A 593 -8.51 13.08 27.90
CA VAL A 593 -9.65 12.18 27.76
C VAL A 593 -10.53 12.66 26.61
N LEU A 594 -10.79 11.74 25.67
CA LEU A 594 -11.72 11.94 24.56
C LEU A 594 -13.00 11.17 24.87
N SER A 595 -14.12 11.87 25.04
CA SER A 595 -15.41 11.28 25.38
C SER A 595 -16.51 11.72 24.43
N ARG A 596 -17.34 10.76 24.03
CA ARG A 596 -18.52 11.05 23.23
C ARG A 596 -19.55 11.80 24.07
N ALA A 597 -20.37 12.65 23.46
CA ALA A 597 -21.56 13.15 24.13
C ALA A 597 -22.44 11.95 24.49
N ASN A 598 -22.95 11.90 25.72
CA ASN A 598 -23.99 10.93 26.04
C ASN A 598 -25.15 11.11 25.05
N PRO A 599 -25.71 10.00 24.50
CA PRO A 599 -26.82 10.05 23.56
C PRO A 599 -28.05 10.73 24.17
#